data_e5a5ab223a1b7ddbcd08f9fc1166b18d
#
_entry.id   e5a5ab223a1b7ddbcd08f9fc1166b18d
#
_cell.length_a   1.000
_cell.length_b   1.000
_cell.length_c   1.000
_cell.angle_alpha   90.00
_cell.angle_beta   90.00
_cell.angle_gamma   90.00
#
_symmetry.space_group_name_H-M   'P 1'
#
loop_
_entity.id
_entity.type
_entity.pdbx_description
1 polymer ?
#
loop_
_entity_poly.entity_id
_entity_poly.type
_entity_poly.pdbx_seq_one_letter_code
_entity_poly.pdbx_strand_id
1 'polypeptide(L)'
;GWTGIFPELVLFDCHACHKPMSGRTWGARPGTGLGPGVVRLNDSNLVMFRHVLGVVDAKAAEDLMAATRALHQATLASRERTFAAARALKGKIEGQLDRVAAHAFGPETLGQVLGSLLRDAERGEFRDFAAAEQAALAAQSVVVAFETAKQLGDADAAGLRAGVDRVYAAVEKEDVKRKMSPRTRAIFPV
;
A
#
# COMPACT_ATOMS: atom_id res chain seq x y z
N GLY A 1 1.78 -25.55 14.58
CA GLY A 1 1.58 -25.63 13.15
C GLY A 1 0.22 -25.08 12.78
N TRP A 2 0.16 -24.29 11.72
CA TRP A 2 -1.08 -23.69 11.23
C TRP A 2 -2.00 -24.78 10.67
N THR A 3 -3.18 -24.94 11.27
CA THR A 3 -4.18 -25.96 10.91
C THR A 3 -5.34 -25.37 10.09
N GLY A 4 -5.23 -24.13 9.62
CA GLY A 4 -6.26 -23.45 8.82
C GLY A 4 -6.39 -23.98 7.39
N ILE A 5 -7.59 -23.95 6.86
CA ILE A 5 -7.99 -24.56 5.58
C ILE A 5 -7.44 -23.82 4.36
N PHE A 6 -6.84 -22.67 4.50
CA PHE A 6 -6.14 -21.92 3.43
C PHE A 6 -5.63 -20.59 3.99
N PRO A 7 -4.63 -19.95 3.38
CA PRO A 7 -4.36 -18.57 3.72
C PRO A 7 -5.64 -17.77 3.53
N GLU A 8 -5.99 -17.00 4.56
CA GLU A 8 -7.18 -16.14 4.52
C GLU A 8 -7.15 -15.27 3.26
N LEU A 9 -8.28 -15.13 2.60
CA LEU A 9 -8.40 -14.34 1.35
C LEU A 9 -7.85 -12.92 1.50
N VAL A 10 -7.88 -12.37 2.72
CA VAL A 10 -7.32 -11.05 3.04
C VAL A 10 -5.81 -10.95 2.79
N LEU A 11 -5.09 -12.09 2.79
CA LEU A 11 -3.65 -12.12 2.50
C LEU A 11 -3.33 -11.94 1.02
N PHE A 12 -4.33 -12.02 0.14
CA PHE A 12 -4.14 -11.89 -1.29
C PHE A 12 -4.72 -10.58 -1.81
N ASP A 13 -4.03 -9.98 -2.77
CA ASP A 13 -4.58 -8.91 -3.58
C ASP A 13 -5.45 -9.51 -4.70
N CYS A 14 -6.73 -9.74 -4.39
CA CYS A 14 -7.70 -10.28 -5.34
C CYS A 14 -7.83 -9.39 -6.58
N HIS A 15 -7.65 -8.08 -6.46
CA HIS A 15 -7.74 -7.13 -7.55
C HIS A 15 -6.53 -7.17 -8.49
N ALA A 16 -5.43 -7.81 -8.10
CA ALA A 16 -4.31 -8.05 -9.01
C ALA A 16 -4.71 -8.95 -10.18
N CYS A 17 -5.64 -9.92 -9.95
CA CYS A 17 -6.12 -10.86 -10.94
C CYS A 17 -7.55 -10.57 -11.43
N HIS A 18 -8.45 -10.15 -10.54
CA HIS A 18 -9.86 -9.87 -10.85
C HIS A 18 -10.05 -8.44 -11.35
N LYS A 19 -9.83 -8.23 -12.63
CA LYS A 19 -10.03 -6.94 -13.32
C LYS A 19 -11.08 -7.07 -14.42
N PRO A 20 -11.79 -5.96 -14.78
CA PRO A 20 -12.66 -5.96 -15.95
C PRO A 20 -11.85 -6.30 -17.21
N MET A 21 -12.37 -7.17 -18.06
CA MET A 21 -11.71 -7.58 -19.32
C MET A 21 -11.80 -6.51 -20.43
N SER A 22 -12.45 -5.37 -20.17
CA SER A 22 -12.60 -4.27 -21.09
C SER A 22 -11.45 -3.28 -20.91
N GLY A 23 -10.39 -3.43 -21.68
CA GLY A 23 -9.26 -2.51 -21.68
C GLY A 23 -7.94 -3.16 -21.27
N ARG A 24 -6.86 -2.38 -21.24
CA ARG A 24 -5.53 -2.83 -20.83
C ARG A 24 -5.54 -3.08 -19.33
N THR A 25 -5.86 -4.29 -18.94
CA THR A 25 -6.31 -4.66 -17.62
C THR A 25 -5.18 -5.00 -16.66
N TRP A 26 -3.93 -5.10 -17.16
CA TRP A 26 -2.82 -5.51 -16.34
C TRP A 26 -1.60 -4.58 -16.54
N GLY A 27 -1.06 -4.11 -15.43
CA GLY A 27 0.22 -3.44 -15.39
C GLY A 27 0.94 -3.86 -14.12
N ALA A 28 2.18 -4.37 -14.25
CA ALA A 28 2.99 -4.64 -13.08
C ALA A 28 3.13 -3.36 -12.25
N ARG A 29 3.03 -3.49 -10.94
CA ARG A 29 3.52 -2.44 -10.05
C ARG A 29 5.04 -2.41 -10.22
N PRO A 30 5.67 -1.25 -10.52
CA PRO A 30 7.12 -1.19 -10.77
C PRO A 30 7.93 -1.80 -9.63
N GLY A 31 7.51 -1.59 -8.38
CA GLY A 31 8.21 -2.09 -7.20
C GLY A 31 8.22 -3.61 -7.03
N THR A 32 7.26 -4.35 -7.59
CA THR A 32 7.19 -5.82 -7.42
C THR A 32 7.80 -6.60 -8.58
N GLY A 33 7.73 -6.08 -9.80
CA GLY A 33 8.23 -6.75 -11.01
C GLY A 33 7.55 -8.07 -11.34
N LEU A 34 6.40 -8.38 -10.72
CA LEU A 34 5.69 -9.64 -10.94
C LEU A 34 4.96 -9.64 -12.28
N GLY A 35 5.05 -10.75 -13.02
CA GLY A 35 4.39 -10.95 -14.31
C GLY A 35 2.87 -11.15 -14.19
N PRO A 36 2.16 -11.15 -15.35
CA PRO A 36 0.73 -11.46 -15.40
C PRO A 36 0.42 -12.86 -14.85
N GLY A 37 -0.73 -13.01 -14.19
CA GLY A 37 -1.19 -14.28 -13.66
C GLY A 37 -0.51 -14.72 -12.34
N VAL A 38 0.44 -13.96 -11.84
CA VAL A 38 1.04 -14.23 -10.52
C VAL A 38 0.11 -13.72 -9.44
N VAL A 39 -0.24 -14.59 -8.51
CA VAL A 39 -1.01 -14.21 -7.31
C VAL A 39 -0.12 -13.34 -6.44
N ARG A 40 -0.57 -12.11 -6.16
CA ARG A 40 0.15 -11.18 -5.31
C ARG A 40 -0.42 -11.21 -3.91
N LEU A 41 0.46 -11.24 -2.92
CA LEU A 41 0.08 -10.99 -1.53
C LEU A 41 -0.29 -9.51 -1.35
N ASN A 42 -1.21 -9.24 -0.43
CA ASN A 42 -1.53 -7.86 -0.05
C ASN A 42 -0.37 -7.27 0.75
N ASP A 43 0.37 -6.38 0.12
CA ASP A 43 1.56 -5.72 0.66
C ASP A 43 1.33 -4.22 0.94
N SER A 44 0.09 -3.74 0.85
CA SER A 44 -0.23 -2.32 0.95
C SER A 44 0.30 -1.66 2.23
N ASN A 45 0.19 -2.33 3.36
CA ASN A 45 0.75 -1.85 4.63
C ASN A 45 2.28 -1.77 4.63
N LEU A 46 2.95 -2.72 3.97
CA LEU A 46 4.41 -2.70 3.84
C LEU A 46 4.88 -1.55 2.96
N VAL A 47 4.14 -1.27 1.89
CA VAL A 47 4.39 -0.12 1.02
C VAL A 47 4.24 1.18 1.82
N MET A 48 3.22 1.31 2.67
CA MET A 48 3.06 2.50 3.52
C MET A 48 4.15 2.58 4.58
N PHE A 49 4.46 1.49 5.26
CA PHE A 49 5.52 1.45 6.28
C PHE A 49 6.89 1.86 5.71
N ARG A 50 7.18 1.53 4.46
CA ARG A 50 8.40 1.96 3.77
C ARG A 50 8.55 3.49 3.75
N HIS A 51 7.47 4.25 3.53
CA HIS A 51 7.53 5.70 3.48
C HIS A 51 7.92 6.31 4.84
N VAL A 52 7.35 5.76 5.91
CA VAL A 52 7.68 6.14 7.29
C VAL A 52 9.13 5.73 7.62
N LEU A 53 9.49 4.48 7.34
CA LEU A 53 10.84 3.96 7.59
C LEU A 53 11.89 4.71 6.78
N GLY A 54 11.57 5.15 5.57
CA GLY A 54 12.49 5.84 4.67
C GLY A 54 13.02 7.17 5.19
N VAL A 55 12.25 7.88 6.04
CA VAL A 55 12.71 9.11 6.69
C VAL A 55 13.52 8.84 7.97
N VAL A 56 13.39 7.64 8.54
CA VAL A 56 14.13 7.21 9.73
C VAL A 56 15.44 6.52 9.35
N ASP A 57 15.36 5.63 8.35
CA ASP A 57 16.48 4.84 7.84
C ASP A 57 16.20 4.43 6.38
N ALA A 58 16.72 5.19 5.44
CA ALA A 58 16.53 4.95 4.01
C ALA A 58 17.02 3.56 3.57
N LYS A 59 18.15 3.09 4.13
CA LYS A 59 18.70 1.77 3.81
C LYS A 59 17.79 0.64 4.30
N ALA A 60 17.25 0.77 5.50
CA ALA A 60 16.29 -0.20 6.04
C ALA A 60 15.00 -0.24 5.20
N ALA A 61 14.53 0.90 4.69
CA ALA A 61 13.38 0.96 3.79
C ALA A 61 13.65 0.25 2.44
N GLU A 62 14.83 0.41 1.86
CA GLU A 62 15.23 -0.34 0.66
C GLU A 62 15.30 -1.86 0.93
N ASP A 63 15.89 -2.25 2.05
CA ASP A 63 15.99 -3.66 2.46
C ASP A 63 14.62 -4.29 2.75
N LEU A 64 13.68 -3.52 3.30
CA LEU A 64 12.28 -3.91 3.48
C LEU A 64 11.63 -4.22 2.13
N MET A 65 11.78 -3.32 1.15
CA MET A 65 11.20 -3.52 -0.18
C MET A 65 11.84 -4.67 -0.94
N ALA A 66 13.15 -4.88 -0.79
CA ALA A 66 13.84 -6.03 -1.35
C ALA A 66 13.31 -7.36 -0.75
N ALA A 67 13.09 -7.40 0.56
CA ALA A 67 12.52 -8.56 1.25
C ALA A 67 11.05 -8.80 0.87
N THR A 68 10.26 -7.74 0.66
CA THR A 68 8.89 -7.83 0.15
C THR A 68 8.84 -8.44 -1.24
N ARG A 69 9.70 -7.98 -2.17
CA ARG A 69 9.83 -8.59 -3.50
C ARG A 69 10.25 -10.07 -3.41
N ALA A 70 11.21 -10.39 -2.55
CA ALA A 70 11.66 -11.77 -2.35
C ALA A 70 10.53 -12.67 -1.83
N LEU A 71 9.67 -12.16 -0.96
CA LEU A 71 8.48 -12.87 -0.50
C LEU A 71 7.50 -13.14 -1.65
N HIS A 72 7.18 -12.15 -2.47
CA HIS A 72 6.33 -12.36 -3.64
C HIS A 72 6.93 -13.38 -4.62
N GLN A 73 8.22 -13.32 -4.90
CA GLN A 73 8.89 -14.29 -5.76
C GLN A 73 8.88 -15.71 -5.16
N ALA A 74 9.02 -15.83 -3.84
CA ALA A 74 8.98 -17.11 -3.17
C ALA A 74 7.64 -17.83 -3.30
N THR A 75 6.53 -17.09 -3.48
CA THR A 75 5.18 -17.68 -3.71
C THR A 75 5.12 -18.50 -5.01
N LEU A 76 5.98 -18.20 -5.99
CA LEU A 76 6.08 -18.93 -7.24
C LEU A 76 6.90 -20.21 -7.12
N ALA A 77 7.67 -20.35 -6.07
CA ALA A 77 8.63 -21.45 -5.92
C ALA A 77 8.08 -22.61 -5.08
N SER A 78 7.83 -22.37 -3.80
CA SER A 78 7.25 -23.35 -2.90
C SER A 78 6.69 -22.72 -1.63
N ARG A 79 5.85 -23.47 -0.92
CA ARG A 79 5.30 -23.09 0.39
C ARG A 79 6.42 -22.85 1.41
N GLU A 80 7.41 -23.72 1.46
CA GLU A 80 8.53 -23.65 2.38
C GLU A 80 9.35 -22.38 2.17
N ARG A 81 9.64 -22.04 0.91
CA ARG A 81 10.33 -20.79 0.53
C ARG A 81 9.51 -19.57 0.88
N THR A 82 8.20 -19.62 0.67
CA THR A 82 7.28 -18.53 1.06
C THR A 82 7.32 -18.28 2.56
N PHE A 83 7.22 -19.34 3.38
CA PHE A 83 7.31 -19.20 4.83
C PHE A 83 8.68 -18.72 5.31
N ALA A 84 9.75 -19.18 4.68
CA ALA A 84 11.10 -18.70 5.02
C ALA A 84 11.24 -17.21 4.72
N ALA A 85 10.80 -16.76 3.54
CA ALA A 85 10.82 -15.35 3.16
C ALA A 85 9.92 -14.48 4.06
N ALA A 86 8.73 -14.98 4.43
CA ALA A 86 7.82 -14.29 5.35
C ALA A 86 8.44 -14.10 6.74
N ARG A 87 9.10 -15.13 7.29
CA ARG A 87 9.83 -15.02 8.57
C ARG A 87 10.99 -14.03 8.51
N ALA A 88 11.74 -14.05 7.39
CA ALA A 88 12.85 -13.10 7.20
C ALA A 88 12.34 -11.66 7.11
N LEU A 89 11.25 -11.42 6.38
CA LEU A 89 10.59 -10.11 6.28
C LEU A 89 10.07 -9.65 7.66
N LYS A 90 9.38 -10.54 8.40
CA LYS A 90 8.90 -10.27 9.76
C LYS A 90 10.03 -9.79 10.66
N GLY A 91 11.17 -10.50 10.70
CA GLY A 91 12.31 -10.11 11.51
C GLY A 91 12.90 -8.74 11.14
N LYS A 92 12.89 -8.39 9.82
CA LYS A 92 13.30 -7.05 9.37
C LYS A 92 12.35 -5.96 9.87
N ILE A 93 11.05 -6.19 9.84
CA ILE A 93 10.05 -5.25 10.36
C ILE A 93 10.22 -5.06 11.86
N GLU A 94 10.22 -6.15 12.63
CA GLU A 94 10.34 -6.13 14.08
C GLU A 94 11.60 -5.39 14.53
N GLY A 95 12.73 -5.59 13.83
CA GLY A 95 13.98 -4.89 14.12
C GLY A 95 13.96 -3.37 13.89
N GLN A 96 12.91 -2.83 13.27
CA GLN A 96 12.77 -1.38 13.02
C GLN A 96 11.70 -0.69 13.86
N LEU A 97 10.81 -1.45 14.51
CA LEU A 97 9.65 -0.86 15.19
C LEU A 97 10.04 0.11 16.30
N ASP A 98 10.99 -0.28 17.16
CA ASP A 98 11.42 0.59 18.26
C ASP A 98 12.09 1.87 17.77
N ARG A 99 12.87 1.78 16.68
CA ARG A 99 13.52 2.94 16.06
C ARG A 99 12.48 3.91 15.47
N VAL A 100 11.49 3.39 14.78
CA VAL A 100 10.40 4.21 14.22
C VAL A 100 9.55 4.82 15.33
N ALA A 101 9.24 4.04 16.38
CA ALA A 101 8.45 4.51 17.52
C ALA A 101 9.17 5.60 18.33
N ALA A 102 10.50 5.54 18.42
CA ALA A 102 11.31 6.52 19.13
C ALA A 102 11.62 7.78 18.28
N HIS A 103 11.33 7.75 16.97
CA HIS A 103 11.64 8.88 16.09
C HIS A 103 10.65 10.03 16.29
N ALA A 104 11.17 11.24 16.48
CA ALA A 104 10.34 12.46 16.57
C ALA A 104 9.99 12.96 15.17
N PHE A 105 8.74 12.75 14.75
CA PHE A 105 8.23 13.22 13.47
C PHE A 105 7.87 14.72 13.53
N GLY A 106 8.79 15.59 13.15
CA GLY A 106 8.57 17.01 13.00
C GLY A 106 8.02 17.39 11.60
N PRO A 107 7.79 18.70 11.34
CA PRO A 107 7.21 19.16 10.06
C PRO A 107 8.00 18.71 8.84
N GLU A 108 9.31 18.77 8.93
CA GLU A 108 10.21 18.38 7.82
C GLU A 108 10.06 16.88 7.50
N THR A 109 10.11 16.01 8.51
CA THR A 109 9.99 14.56 8.31
C THR A 109 8.60 14.16 7.84
N LEU A 110 7.53 14.80 8.36
CA LEU A 110 6.16 14.60 7.86
C LEU A 110 6.04 15.05 6.39
N GLY A 111 6.64 16.19 6.03
CA GLY A 111 6.71 16.65 4.64
C GLY A 111 7.46 15.68 3.73
N GLN A 112 8.54 15.08 4.20
CA GLN A 112 9.29 14.06 3.47
C GLN A 112 8.46 12.79 3.25
N VAL A 113 7.70 12.33 4.26
CA VAL A 113 6.77 11.19 4.12
C VAL A 113 5.72 11.49 3.06
N LEU A 114 5.03 12.64 3.15
CA LEU A 114 4.03 13.05 2.17
C LEU A 114 4.61 13.16 0.76
N GLY A 115 5.75 13.81 0.61
CA GLY A 115 6.45 13.92 -0.68
C GLY A 115 6.87 12.57 -1.25
N SER A 116 7.22 11.60 -0.41
CA SER A 116 7.53 10.24 -0.83
C SER A 116 6.29 9.50 -1.34
N LEU A 117 5.14 9.65 -0.66
CA LEU A 117 3.84 9.10 -1.11
C LEU A 117 3.44 9.68 -2.47
N LEU A 118 3.57 11.00 -2.65
CA LEU A 118 3.22 11.67 -3.91
C LEU A 118 4.09 11.18 -5.07
N ARG A 119 5.41 11.09 -4.88
CA ARG A 119 6.33 10.56 -5.91
C ARG A 119 5.96 9.14 -6.34
N ASP A 120 5.56 8.30 -5.41
CA ASP A 120 5.15 6.93 -5.73
C ASP A 120 3.79 6.86 -6.43
N ALA A 121 2.86 7.74 -6.07
CA ALA A 121 1.61 7.89 -6.79
C ALA A 121 1.85 8.29 -8.26
N GLU A 122 2.74 9.25 -8.52
CA GLU A 122 3.13 9.68 -9.87
C GLU A 122 3.80 8.55 -10.67
N ARG A 123 4.58 7.69 -10.02
CA ARG A 123 5.21 6.51 -10.63
C ARG A 123 4.23 5.35 -10.86
N GLY A 124 3.00 5.45 -10.36
CA GLY A 124 1.98 4.43 -10.50
C GLY A 124 2.18 3.21 -9.59
N GLU A 125 2.80 3.40 -8.42
CA GLU A 125 2.94 2.33 -7.43
C GLU A 125 1.61 1.95 -6.77
N PHE A 126 0.64 2.86 -6.71
CA PHE A 126 -0.67 2.66 -6.09
C PHE A 126 -1.75 2.33 -7.14
N ARG A 127 -1.50 1.32 -7.98
CA ARG A 127 -2.41 0.94 -9.08
C ARG A 127 -3.53 0.00 -8.69
N ASP A 128 -3.40 -0.66 -7.56
CA ASP A 128 -4.45 -1.51 -7.00
C ASP A 128 -5.23 -0.75 -5.93
N PHE A 129 -6.47 -1.20 -5.70
CA PHE A 129 -7.38 -0.55 -4.76
C PHE A 129 -6.80 -0.49 -3.36
N ALA A 130 -6.26 -1.61 -2.85
CA ALA A 130 -5.73 -1.68 -1.48
C ALA A 130 -4.56 -0.71 -1.27
N ALA A 131 -3.63 -0.60 -2.23
CA ALA A 131 -2.53 0.36 -2.15
C ALA A 131 -3.01 1.81 -2.27
N ALA A 132 -3.99 2.09 -3.14
CA ALA A 132 -4.55 3.44 -3.30
C ALA A 132 -5.30 3.89 -2.04
N GLU A 133 -6.11 3.01 -1.44
CA GLU A 133 -6.81 3.27 -0.19
C GLU A 133 -5.83 3.52 0.96
N GLN A 134 -4.82 2.65 1.12
CA GLN A 134 -3.81 2.83 2.16
C GLN A 134 -2.96 4.10 1.93
N ALA A 135 -2.68 4.48 0.70
CA ALA A 135 -1.98 5.73 0.40
C ALA A 135 -2.84 6.97 0.78
N ALA A 136 -4.14 6.91 0.51
CA ALA A 136 -5.07 7.96 0.93
C ALA A 136 -5.14 8.09 2.47
N LEU A 137 -5.26 6.96 3.19
CA LEU A 137 -5.23 6.91 4.65
C LEU A 137 -3.90 7.43 5.21
N ALA A 138 -2.77 7.08 4.62
CA ALA A 138 -1.46 7.55 5.03
C ALA A 138 -1.32 9.08 4.82
N ALA A 139 -1.76 9.59 3.66
CA ALA A 139 -1.75 11.03 3.40
C ALA A 139 -2.64 11.80 4.38
N GLN A 140 -3.85 11.29 4.66
CA GLN A 140 -4.75 11.86 5.68
C GLN A 140 -4.09 11.89 7.06
N SER A 141 -3.44 10.80 7.45
CA SER A 141 -2.76 10.71 8.76
C SER A 141 -1.65 11.75 8.90
N VAL A 142 -0.89 12.00 7.83
CA VAL A 142 0.14 13.06 7.80
C VAL A 142 -0.49 14.45 7.93
N VAL A 143 -1.60 14.73 7.22
CA VAL A 143 -2.31 16.01 7.32
C VAL A 143 -2.82 16.23 8.74
N VAL A 144 -3.45 15.22 9.35
CA VAL A 144 -3.92 15.29 10.75
C VAL A 144 -2.76 15.52 11.72
N ALA A 145 -1.59 14.92 11.49
CA ALA A 145 -0.40 15.15 12.31
C ALA A 145 0.09 16.61 12.22
N PHE A 146 0.11 17.21 11.03
CA PHE A 146 0.45 18.62 10.83
C PHE A 146 -0.52 19.55 11.57
N GLU A 147 -1.83 19.28 11.49
CA GLU A 147 -2.87 20.07 12.14
C GLU A 147 -2.78 19.98 13.67
N THR A 148 -2.64 18.75 14.18
CA THR A 148 -2.53 18.49 15.63
C THR A 148 -1.33 19.20 16.23
N ALA A 149 -0.22 19.20 15.50
CA ALA A 149 1.00 19.89 15.91
C ALA A 149 0.98 21.41 15.64
N LYS A 150 -0.12 21.96 15.07
CA LYS A 150 -0.26 23.38 14.68
C LYS A 150 0.90 23.88 13.81
N GLN A 151 1.34 23.05 12.88
CA GLN A 151 2.50 23.30 12.04
C GLN A 151 2.15 23.88 10.65
N LEU A 152 0.85 24.04 10.38
CA LEU A 152 0.32 24.63 9.16
C LEU A 152 -0.59 25.81 9.48
N GLY A 153 -0.58 26.82 8.62
CA GLY A 153 -1.60 27.85 8.62
C GLY A 153 -2.96 27.27 8.17
N ASP A 154 -4.04 27.93 8.59
CA ASP A 154 -5.42 27.44 8.33
C ASP A 154 -5.69 27.24 6.83
N ALA A 155 -5.17 28.10 5.95
CA ALA A 155 -5.34 28.01 4.51
C ALA A 155 -4.63 26.78 3.92
N ASP A 156 -3.40 26.52 4.37
CA ASP A 156 -2.62 25.36 3.92
C ASP A 156 -3.25 24.05 4.40
N ALA A 157 -3.69 24.01 5.67
CA ALA A 157 -4.40 22.87 6.23
C ALA A 157 -5.68 22.57 5.45
N ALA A 158 -6.49 23.59 5.14
CA ALA A 158 -7.69 23.44 4.34
C ALA A 158 -7.38 22.94 2.91
N GLY A 159 -6.32 23.46 2.28
CA GLY A 159 -5.86 23.01 0.97
C GLY A 159 -5.46 21.54 0.93
N LEU A 160 -4.71 21.08 1.94
CA LEU A 160 -4.29 19.69 2.09
C LEU A 160 -5.48 18.76 2.33
N ARG A 161 -6.43 19.14 3.21
CA ARG A 161 -7.67 18.36 3.43
C ARG A 161 -8.45 18.21 2.13
N ALA A 162 -8.70 19.30 1.41
CA ALA A 162 -9.39 19.25 0.12
C ALA A 162 -8.64 18.37 -0.91
N GLY A 163 -7.31 18.30 -0.82
CA GLY A 163 -6.50 17.37 -1.61
C GLY A 163 -6.78 15.91 -1.26
N VAL A 164 -6.77 15.57 0.03
CA VAL A 164 -7.08 14.22 0.52
C VAL A 164 -8.51 13.81 0.16
N ASP A 165 -9.50 14.70 0.35
CA ASP A 165 -10.91 14.43 -0.01
C ASP A 165 -11.06 14.09 -1.49
N ARG A 166 -10.33 14.79 -2.39
CA ARG A 166 -10.33 14.45 -3.83
C ARG A 166 -9.73 13.07 -4.11
N VAL A 167 -8.71 12.66 -3.37
CA VAL A 167 -8.11 11.31 -3.51
C VAL A 167 -9.12 10.25 -3.08
N TYR A 168 -9.78 10.42 -1.93
CA TYR A 168 -10.83 9.51 -1.48
C TYR A 168 -11.97 9.40 -2.48
N ALA A 169 -12.49 10.53 -2.95
CA ALA A 169 -13.55 10.54 -3.96
C ALA A 169 -13.14 9.80 -5.26
N ALA A 170 -11.87 9.89 -5.65
CA ALA A 170 -11.36 9.16 -6.81
C ALA A 170 -11.28 7.65 -6.56
N VAL A 171 -10.80 7.23 -5.38
CA VAL A 171 -10.73 5.82 -4.97
C VAL A 171 -12.13 5.21 -4.89
N GLU A 172 -13.08 5.88 -4.25
CA GLU A 172 -14.48 5.45 -4.17
C GLU A 172 -15.14 5.32 -5.54
N LYS A 173 -14.92 6.29 -6.41
CA LYS A 173 -15.47 6.27 -7.78
C LYS A 173 -14.98 5.06 -8.57
N GLU A 174 -13.74 4.67 -8.43
CA GLU A 174 -13.19 3.47 -9.06
C GLU A 174 -13.74 2.19 -8.42
N ASP A 175 -13.95 2.14 -7.10
CA ASP A 175 -14.57 1.00 -6.42
C ASP A 175 -16.02 0.83 -6.86
N VAL A 176 -16.81 1.91 -6.93
CA VAL A 176 -18.19 1.89 -7.42
C VAL A 176 -18.26 1.41 -8.86
N LYS A 177 -17.38 1.88 -9.75
CA LYS A 177 -17.33 1.38 -11.14
C LYS A 177 -17.05 -0.13 -11.18
N ARG A 178 -16.21 -0.66 -10.30
CA ARG A 178 -15.92 -2.10 -10.20
C ARG A 178 -17.14 -2.89 -9.71
N LYS A 179 -17.80 -2.42 -8.65
CA LYS A 179 -19.01 -3.05 -8.07
C LYS A 179 -20.19 -3.02 -9.05
N MET A 180 -20.29 -2.01 -9.88
CA MET A 180 -21.37 -1.82 -10.84
C MET A 180 -21.05 -2.36 -12.24
N SER A 181 -20.08 -3.23 -12.42
CA SER A 181 -19.84 -3.85 -13.72
C SER A 181 -21.11 -4.59 -14.21
N PRO A 182 -21.38 -4.67 -15.51
CA PRO A 182 -22.58 -5.33 -16.03
C PRO A 182 -22.75 -6.77 -15.55
N ARG A 183 -21.65 -7.47 -15.30
CA ARG A 183 -21.68 -8.85 -14.75
C ARG A 183 -22.12 -8.89 -13.30
N THR A 184 -21.72 -7.92 -12.48
CA THR A 184 -22.13 -7.86 -11.07
C THR A 184 -23.63 -7.58 -10.96
N ARG A 185 -24.19 -6.74 -11.84
CA ARG A 185 -25.65 -6.49 -11.94
C ARG A 185 -26.44 -7.75 -12.35
N ALA A 186 -25.86 -8.61 -13.17
CA ALA A 186 -26.53 -9.84 -13.60
C ALA A 186 -26.58 -10.92 -12.50
N ILE A 187 -25.67 -10.86 -11.52
CA ILE A 187 -25.59 -11.84 -10.42
C ILE A 187 -26.43 -11.41 -9.20
N PHE A 188 -26.59 -10.10 -9.01
CA PHE A 188 -27.38 -9.52 -7.92
C PHE A 188 -28.36 -8.48 -8.48
N PRO A 189 -29.51 -8.92 -9.05
CA PRO A 189 -30.56 -7.99 -9.43
C PRO A 189 -31.12 -7.37 -8.13
N VAL A 190 -31.02 -6.05 -8.00
CA VAL A 190 -31.67 -5.25 -6.96
C VAL A 190 -33.09 -4.96 -7.42
#